data_7a8d04d18a1ee04f2d1df80003b5e3a4
#
_entry.id   7a8d04d18a1ee04f2d1df80003b5e3a4
#
_cell.length_a   1.000
_cell.length_b   1.000
_cell.length_c   1.000
_cell.angle_alpha   90.00
_cell.angle_beta   90.00
_cell.angle_gamma   90.00
#
_symmetry.space_group_name_H-M   'P 1'
#
loop_
_entity.id
_entity.type
_entity.pdbx_description
1 polymer ?
#
loop_
_entity_poly.entity_id
_entity_poly.type
_entity_poly.pdbx_seq_one_letter_code
_entity_poly.pdbx_strand_id
1 'polypeptide(L)'
;MALRLFLVALAHLALGLLGGWWLGWPGALAGVVLAAALTWGIDAWRARRFLIWISKTNASTVPALRGAWGEAAYRTARALRAEQQQAQLSSQRLNDFLAAIQASPNGVLLLDPNGRIEWCNDIAADHFGIDPQRDLLQHVGNLVREPAFSAYYASKNHEREVKLIGRHNTPAHPVKLSVQLHPYGNGHQLMLSRDITALAQADAMRRDFVANVSHEIRTPLTVLAGFVETLQSLPLSEEERAKYLDMMATQSDRMQTLVNDLLTLSRLEGSPLPGAGEAIDLRALMTQCEAEARGLSNLMHPADERPQTLRFGAAPMFDLTGSANELRSAVSNLTNNAVRYTPGGGLIEVQWQRLPDGGARLVVTDSGPGIAPQHLPRLGERFYRVDRSRSRESGGTGLGLAITKHVAQRHGGELQIRSELGHGSIFALEFPPQRVRAASTAALVPGSVAPNAEA
;
A
#
# COMPACT_ATOMS: atom_id res chain seq x y z
N MET A 1 -0.44 34.95 -62.93
CA MET A 1 -0.87 34.25 -64.17
C MET A 1 -0.91 35.18 -65.38
N ALA A 2 -1.56 36.33 -65.31
CA ALA A 2 -1.67 37.31 -66.43
C ALA A 2 -0.33 37.73 -67.04
N LEU A 3 0.66 38.17 -66.23
CA LEU A 3 2.00 38.55 -66.68
C LEU A 3 2.73 37.50 -67.51
N ARG A 4 2.55 36.21 -67.15
CA ARG A 4 3.16 35.06 -67.85
C ARG A 4 2.49 34.80 -69.18
N LEU A 5 1.16 34.87 -69.24
CA LEU A 5 0.43 34.78 -70.51
C LEU A 5 0.83 35.91 -71.44
N PHE A 6 0.99 37.12 -70.90
CA PHE A 6 1.47 38.27 -71.64
C PHE A 6 2.90 38.06 -72.21
N LEU A 7 3.85 37.56 -71.35
CA LEU A 7 5.23 37.29 -71.79
C LEU A 7 5.31 36.20 -72.88
N VAL A 8 4.46 35.12 -72.70
CA VAL A 8 4.36 34.05 -73.67
C VAL A 8 3.82 34.60 -75.03
N ALA A 9 2.75 35.41 -74.99
CA ALA A 9 2.19 36.04 -76.16
C ALA A 9 3.22 36.95 -76.84
N LEU A 10 3.94 37.76 -76.08
CA LEU A 10 5.02 38.65 -76.54
C LEU A 10 6.14 37.85 -77.24
N ALA A 11 6.55 36.70 -76.65
CA ALA A 11 7.58 35.85 -77.27
C ALA A 11 7.12 35.22 -78.58
N HIS A 12 5.84 34.79 -78.66
CA HIS A 12 5.28 34.32 -79.95
C HIS A 12 5.22 35.39 -81.02
N LEU A 13 4.86 36.62 -80.58
CA LEU A 13 4.77 37.76 -81.49
C LEU A 13 6.19 38.18 -81.96
N ALA A 14 7.16 38.19 -81.03
CA ALA A 14 8.56 38.56 -81.36
C ALA A 14 9.19 37.54 -82.31
N LEU A 15 9.04 36.20 -82.09
CA LEU A 15 9.59 35.20 -82.98
C LEU A 15 8.86 35.15 -84.32
N GLY A 16 7.54 35.42 -84.34
CA GLY A 16 6.78 35.59 -85.55
C GLY A 16 7.29 36.80 -86.43
N LEU A 17 7.52 37.96 -85.78
CA LEU A 17 8.04 39.16 -86.44
C LEU A 17 9.47 38.97 -86.98
N LEU A 18 10.37 38.32 -86.22
CA LEU A 18 11.73 37.99 -86.64
C LEU A 18 11.74 37.04 -87.82
N GLY A 19 10.96 35.98 -87.77
CA GLY A 19 10.82 35.02 -88.86
C GLY A 19 10.23 35.68 -90.12
N GLY A 20 9.28 36.62 -89.98
CA GLY A 20 8.64 37.37 -91.05
C GLY A 20 9.59 38.32 -91.73
N TRP A 21 10.52 38.91 -90.99
CA TRP A 21 11.54 39.81 -91.58
C TRP A 21 12.54 39.08 -92.49
N TRP A 22 12.89 37.83 -92.14
CA TRP A 22 13.91 37.11 -92.92
C TRP A 22 13.34 36.30 -94.10
N LEU A 23 12.17 35.77 -94.02
CA LEU A 23 11.61 34.82 -94.95
C LEU A 23 10.16 35.13 -95.40
N GLY A 24 9.66 36.32 -95.09
CA GLY A 24 8.30 36.75 -95.37
C GLY A 24 7.25 35.98 -94.55
N TRP A 25 6.05 35.89 -95.10
CA TRP A 25 4.92 35.28 -94.37
C TRP A 25 5.14 33.79 -93.96
N PRO A 26 5.85 32.92 -94.72
CA PRO A 26 6.13 31.52 -94.27
C PRO A 26 7.08 31.51 -93.06
N GLY A 27 8.06 32.46 -93.00
CA GLY A 27 8.94 32.64 -91.83
C GLY A 27 8.23 33.08 -90.56
N ALA A 28 7.21 33.91 -90.68
CA ALA A 28 6.39 34.35 -89.57
C ALA A 28 5.59 33.15 -88.97
N LEU A 29 4.98 32.34 -89.77
CA LEU A 29 4.31 31.14 -89.40
C LEU A 29 5.26 30.14 -88.71
N ALA A 30 6.42 29.89 -89.28
CA ALA A 30 7.44 29.01 -88.70
C ALA A 30 7.92 29.49 -87.33
N GLY A 31 8.11 30.81 -87.15
CA GLY A 31 8.49 31.44 -85.89
C GLY A 31 7.43 31.22 -84.76
N VAL A 32 6.16 31.41 -85.06
CA VAL A 32 5.06 31.20 -84.15
C VAL A 32 4.93 29.71 -83.76
N VAL A 33 5.01 28.80 -84.74
CA VAL A 33 4.96 27.33 -84.49
C VAL A 33 6.13 26.90 -83.63
N LEU A 34 7.36 27.42 -83.89
CA LEU A 34 8.53 27.10 -83.08
C LEU A 34 8.36 27.61 -81.61
N ALA A 35 7.87 28.82 -81.45
CA ALA A 35 7.56 29.36 -80.12
C ALA A 35 6.53 28.53 -79.36
N ALA A 36 5.44 28.10 -80.04
CA ALA A 36 4.41 27.26 -79.49
C ALA A 36 4.95 25.85 -79.11
N ALA A 37 5.78 25.25 -79.98
CA ALA A 37 6.41 23.96 -79.69
C ALA A 37 7.36 24.04 -78.49
N LEU A 38 8.18 25.14 -78.36
CA LEU A 38 9.05 25.32 -77.19
C LEU A 38 8.28 25.54 -75.90
N THR A 39 7.24 26.37 -75.93
CA THR A 39 6.44 26.63 -74.71
C THR A 39 5.67 25.34 -74.31
N TRP A 40 5.10 24.58 -75.22
CA TRP A 40 4.45 23.30 -74.98
C TRP A 40 5.45 22.26 -74.44
N GLY A 41 6.64 22.15 -75.05
CA GLY A 41 7.68 21.23 -74.60
C GLY A 41 8.14 21.50 -73.18
N ILE A 42 8.30 22.78 -72.81
CA ILE A 42 8.67 23.21 -71.44
C ILE A 42 7.55 22.83 -70.46
N ASP A 43 6.29 23.08 -70.79
CA ASP A 43 5.18 22.77 -69.89
C ASP A 43 4.96 21.24 -69.81
N ALA A 44 5.10 20.47 -70.91
CA ALA A 44 5.06 19.01 -70.90
C ALA A 44 6.19 18.41 -70.04
N TRP A 45 7.41 18.95 -70.14
CA TRP A 45 8.51 18.51 -69.27
C TRP A 45 8.24 18.80 -67.78
N ARG A 46 7.66 19.99 -67.45
CA ARG A 46 7.26 20.34 -66.08
C ARG A 46 6.16 19.40 -65.56
N ALA A 47 5.14 19.13 -66.39
CA ALA A 47 4.05 18.18 -66.07
C ALA A 47 4.63 16.81 -65.78
N ARG A 48 5.52 16.29 -66.66
CA ARG A 48 6.17 14.99 -66.45
C ARG A 48 6.96 14.93 -65.14
N ARG A 49 7.74 16.00 -64.81
CA ARG A 49 8.47 16.05 -63.52
C ARG A 49 7.53 16.09 -62.34
N PHE A 50 6.40 16.77 -62.42
CA PHE A 50 5.39 16.79 -61.40
C PHE A 50 4.75 15.41 -61.18
N LEU A 51 4.36 14.72 -62.26
CA LEU A 51 3.75 13.37 -62.23
C LEU A 51 4.75 12.34 -61.69
N ILE A 52 6.01 12.38 -62.07
CA ILE A 52 7.06 11.50 -61.53
C ILE A 52 7.27 11.75 -60.04
N TRP A 53 7.21 13.00 -59.57
CA TRP A 53 7.35 13.35 -58.17
C TRP A 53 6.17 12.82 -57.37
N ILE A 54 4.94 13.03 -57.81
CA ILE A 54 3.75 12.59 -57.07
C ILE A 54 3.65 11.05 -57.04
N SER A 55 4.09 10.34 -58.07
CA SER A 55 4.10 8.87 -58.08
C SER A 55 5.10 8.23 -57.11
N LYS A 56 6.15 8.97 -56.71
CA LYS A 56 7.18 8.49 -55.79
C LYS A 56 6.81 8.69 -54.32
N THR A 57 5.65 9.25 -54.01
CA THR A 57 5.08 9.43 -52.68
C THR A 57 6.02 10.09 -51.64
N ASN A 58 7.09 10.76 -52.10
CA ASN A 58 8.09 11.32 -51.18
C ASN A 58 7.94 12.85 -51.12
N ALA A 59 7.16 13.34 -50.15
CA ALA A 59 6.88 14.76 -49.95
C ALA A 59 8.12 15.60 -49.50
N SER A 60 9.25 14.93 -49.22
CA SER A 60 10.45 15.61 -48.66
C SER A 60 11.15 16.51 -49.65
N THR A 61 11.13 16.21 -50.93
CA THR A 61 11.81 16.99 -51.97
C THR A 61 10.82 17.47 -53.03
N VAL A 62 10.26 18.68 -52.79
CA VAL A 62 9.37 19.31 -53.77
C VAL A 62 10.19 19.76 -54.98
N PRO A 63 9.83 19.38 -56.22
CA PRO A 63 10.56 19.79 -57.40
C PRO A 63 10.45 21.32 -57.56
N ALA A 64 11.57 21.97 -57.80
CA ALA A 64 11.64 23.42 -58.07
C ALA A 64 11.05 23.77 -59.44
N LEU A 65 9.74 23.66 -59.58
CA LEU A 65 8.98 23.98 -60.77
C LEU A 65 8.52 25.46 -60.72
N ARG A 66 8.48 26.13 -61.83
CA ARG A 66 7.97 27.49 -61.93
C ARG A 66 6.58 27.54 -62.57
N GLY A 67 5.78 28.55 -62.18
CA GLY A 67 4.44 28.77 -62.73
C GLY A 67 3.38 27.85 -62.15
N ALA A 68 2.32 27.51 -62.90
CA ALA A 68 1.19 26.75 -62.43
C ALA A 68 1.58 25.37 -61.85
N TRP A 69 2.56 24.70 -62.45
CA TRP A 69 3.07 23.42 -61.98
C TRP A 69 3.84 23.53 -60.66
N GLY A 70 4.54 24.64 -60.43
CA GLY A 70 5.19 24.92 -59.15
C GLY A 70 4.18 25.15 -58.03
N GLU A 71 3.12 25.90 -58.31
CA GLU A 71 2.04 26.15 -57.35
C GLU A 71 1.26 24.86 -57.05
N ALA A 72 0.96 24.03 -58.07
CA ALA A 72 0.35 22.73 -57.88
C ALA A 72 1.21 21.81 -57.00
N ALA A 73 2.52 21.73 -57.27
CA ALA A 73 3.46 20.94 -56.50
C ALA A 73 3.52 21.39 -55.02
N TYR A 74 3.54 22.72 -54.79
CA TYR A 74 3.55 23.27 -53.44
C TYR A 74 2.26 22.96 -52.66
N ARG A 75 1.08 23.16 -53.28
CA ARG A 75 -0.22 22.86 -52.66
C ARG A 75 -0.36 21.38 -52.33
N THR A 76 0.02 20.50 -53.29
CA THR A 76 -0.02 19.05 -53.06
C THR A 76 0.95 18.62 -51.95
N ALA A 77 2.19 19.15 -51.96
CA ALA A 77 3.15 18.87 -50.90
C ALA A 77 2.66 19.33 -49.51
N ARG A 78 1.99 20.49 -49.44
CA ARG A 78 1.41 21.00 -48.21
C ARG A 78 0.28 20.08 -47.70
N ALA A 79 -0.60 19.63 -48.58
CA ALA A 79 -1.70 18.69 -48.23
C ALA A 79 -1.15 17.36 -47.76
N LEU A 80 -0.19 16.74 -48.46
CA LEU A 80 0.45 15.52 -48.05
C LEU A 80 1.18 15.63 -46.71
N ARG A 81 1.89 16.71 -46.45
CA ARG A 81 2.51 16.94 -45.12
C ARG A 81 1.51 17.09 -44.02
N ALA A 82 0.39 17.78 -44.24
CA ALA A 82 -0.67 17.93 -43.27
C ALA A 82 -1.31 16.56 -42.92
N GLU A 83 -1.55 15.74 -43.95
CA GLU A 83 -2.08 14.38 -43.73
C GLU A 83 -1.11 13.46 -42.98
N GLN A 84 0.20 13.51 -43.36
CA GLN A 84 1.25 12.77 -42.67
C GLN A 84 1.40 13.21 -41.20
N GLN A 85 1.36 14.52 -40.93
CA GLN A 85 1.39 15.03 -39.55
C GLN A 85 0.17 14.58 -38.74
N GLN A 86 -1.01 14.60 -39.36
CA GLN A 86 -2.23 14.14 -38.68
C GLN A 86 -2.17 12.64 -38.36
N ALA A 87 -1.70 11.83 -39.31
CA ALA A 87 -1.50 10.39 -39.10
C ALA A 87 -0.45 10.11 -38.01
N GLN A 88 0.67 10.84 -38.00
CA GLN A 88 1.69 10.73 -36.96
C GLN A 88 1.15 11.13 -35.57
N LEU A 89 0.44 12.25 -35.47
CA LEU A 89 -0.18 12.68 -34.22
C LEU A 89 -1.22 11.68 -33.71
N SER A 90 -2.00 11.07 -34.63
CA SER A 90 -2.98 10.05 -34.24
C SER A 90 -2.29 8.78 -33.74
N SER A 91 -1.25 8.31 -34.42
CA SER A 91 -0.43 7.18 -33.95
C SER A 91 0.26 7.46 -32.60
N GLN A 92 0.79 8.65 -32.45
CA GLN A 92 1.44 9.04 -31.19
C GLN A 92 0.43 9.06 -30.04
N ARG A 93 -0.76 9.65 -30.23
CA ARG A 93 -1.83 9.65 -29.22
C ARG A 93 -2.27 8.24 -28.85
N LEU A 94 -2.37 7.33 -29.82
CA LEU A 94 -2.69 5.92 -29.53
C LEU A 94 -1.60 5.25 -28.71
N ASN A 95 -0.34 5.46 -29.05
CA ASN A 95 0.78 4.90 -28.28
C ASN A 95 0.84 5.47 -26.86
N ASP A 96 0.64 6.78 -26.70
CA ASP A 96 0.59 7.43 -25.39
C ASP A 96 -0.56 6.88 -24.53
N PHE A 97 -1.71 6.65 -25.15
CA PHE A 97 -2.87 6.04 -24.48
C PHE A 97 -2.59 4.60 -24.03
N LEU A 98 -2.01 3.77 -24.91
CA LEU A 98 -1.63 2.39 -24.56
C LEU A 98 -0.57 2.38 -23.46
N ALA A 99 0.42 3.28 -23.51
CA ALA A 99 1.43 3.41 -22.46
C ALA A 99 0.81 3.80 -21.10
N ALA A 100 -0.19 4.68 -21.10
CA ALA A 100 -0.90 5.06 -19.88
C ALA A 100 -1.70 3.89 -19.28
N ILE A 101 -2.35 3.06 -20.10
CA ILE A 101 -3.04 1.84 -19.63
C ILE A 101 -2.03 0.80 -19.15
N GLN A 102 -0.88 0.66 -19.81
CA GLN A 102 0.19 -0.23 -19.39
C GLN A 102 0.73 0.14 -18.00
N ALA A 103 0.84 1.43 -17.70
CA ALA A 103 1.28 1.94 -16.41
C ALA A 103 0.19 1.93 -15.30
N SER A 104 -1.03 1.46 -15.61
CA SER A 104 -2.12 1.37 -14.64
C SER A 104 -1.74 0.40 -13.50
N PRO A 105 -2.00 0.75 -12.22
CA PRO A 105 -1.82 -0.16 -11.10
C PRO A 105 -2.87 -1.30 -11.07
N ASN A 106 -3.91 -1.22 -11.90
CA ASN A 106 -4.90 -2.25 -12.06
C ASN A 106 -4.57 -3.11 -13.29
N GLY A 107 -4.86 -4.40 -13.19
CA GLY A 107 -4.78 -5.28 -14.36
C GLY A 107 -5.93 -4.99 -15.32
N VAL A 108 -5.59 -4.83 -16.59
CA VAL A 108 -6.52 -4.51 -17.69
C VAL A 108 -6.39 -5.56 -18.78
N LEU A 109 -7.52 -6.19 -19.13
CA LEU A 109 -7.61 -7.08 -20.28
C LEU A 109 -8.71 -6.60 -21.23
N LEU A 110 -8.44 -6.67 -22.51
CA LEU A 110 -9.42 -6.45 -23.57
C LEU A 110 -9.82 -7.81 -24.15
N LEU A 111 -11.11 -8.06 -24.18
CA LEU A 111 -11.69 -9.30 -24.69
C LEU A 111 -12.55 -9.02 -25.93
N ASP A 112 -12.44 -9.89 -26.91
CA ASP A 112 -13.33 -9.89 -28.09
C ASP A 112 -14.76 -10.32 -27.72
N PRO A 113 -15.75 -10.20 -28.60
CA PRO A 113 -17.12 -10.63 -28.34
C PRO A 113 -17.26 -12.13 -27.99
N ASN A 114 -16.25 -12.94 -28.29
CA ASN A 114 -16.21 -14.37 -27.97
C ASN A 114 -15.46 -14.67 -26.66
N GLY A 115 -15.01 -13.63 -25.94
CA GLY A 115 -14.25 -13.77 -24.69
C GLY A 115 -12.78 -14.17 -24.87
N ARG A 116 -12.18 -13.93 -26.05
CA ARG A 116 -10.76 -14.17 -26.30
C ARG A 116 -9.96 -12.91 -25.97
N ILE A 117 -8.77 -13.10 -25.44
CA ILE A 117 -7.88 -12.01 -25.04
C ILE A 117 -7.28 -11.33 -26.26
N GLU A 118 -7.62 -10.08 -26.50
CA GLU A 118 -7.02 -9.25 -27.56
C GLU A 118 -5.78 -8.52 -27.07
N TRP A 119 -5.78 -8.10 -25.80
CA TRP A 119 -4.68 -7.36 -25.20
C TRP A 119 -4.75 -7.43 -23.67
N CYS A 120 -3.59 -7.36 -23.02
CA CYS A 120 -3.50 -7.20 -21.56
C CYS A 120 -2.29 -6.35 -21.19
N ASN A 121 -2.37 -5.65 -20.05
CA ASN A 121 -1.21 -5.01 -19.46
C ASN A 121 -0.41 -5.97 -18.57
N ASP A 122 0.79 -5.56 -18.14
CA ASP A 122 1.71 -6.38 -17.34
C ASP A 122 1.09 -6.80 -16.00
N ILE A 123 0.31 -5.92 -15.37
CA ILE A 123 -0.37 -6.20 -14.10
C ILE A 123 -1.41 -7.32 -14.27
N ALA A 124 -2.19 -7.31 -15.36
CA ALA A 124 -3.13 -8.39 -15.64
C ALA A 124 -2.41 -9.70 -15.96
N ALA A 125 -1.30 -9.63 -16.70
CA ALA A 125 -0.46 -10.77 -16.99
C ALA A 125 0.05 -11.43 -15.69
N ASP A 126 0.51 -10.64 -14.72
CA ASP A 126 0.95 -11.11 -13.41
C ASP A 126 -0.21 -11.67 -12.56
N HIS A 127 -1.33 -10.96 -12.46
CA HIS A 127 -2.50 -11.37 -11.69
C HIS A 127 -3.03 -12.75 -12.08
N PHE A 128 -3.10 -13.04 -13.38
CA PHE A 128 -3.69 -14.27 -13.93
C PHE A 128 -2.65 -15.26 -14.45
N GLY A 129 -1.37 -14.87 -14.52
CA GLY A 129 -0.28 -15.66 -15.09
C GLY A 129 -0.45 -15.88 -16.58
N ILE A 130 -0.86 -14.82 -17.29
CA ILE A 130 -1.01 -14.78 -18.75
C ILE A 130 0.33 -14.44 -19.38
N ASP A 131 0.73 -15.17 -20.40
CA ASP A 131 1.86 -14.80 -21.25
C ASP A 131 1.34 -13.98 -22.43
N PRO A 132 1.65 -12.67 -22.52
CA PRO A 132 1.13 -11.79 -23.56
C PRO A 132 1.53 -12.19 -24.99
N GLN A 133 2.54 -13.05 -25.16
CA GLN A 133 2.97 -13.51 -26.50
C GLN A 133 2.30 -14.83 -26.90
N ARG A 134 2.04 -15.72 -25.95
CA ARG A 134 1.53 -17.06 -26.20
C ARG A 134 0.01 -17.17 -26.04
N ASP A 135 -0.56 -16.42 -25.08
CA ASP A 135 -1.93 -16.64 -24.63
C ASP A 135 -2.93 -15.64 -25.25
N LEU A 136 -2.47 -14.74 -26.15
CA LEU A 136 -3.38 -13.92 -26.96
C LEU A 136 -4.29 -14.79 -27.81
N LEU A 137 -5.52 -14.34 -28.03
CA LEU A 137 -6.59 -15.03 -28.75
C LEU A 137 -7.11 -16.31 -28.08
N GLN A 138 -6.60 -16.68 -26.91
CA GLN A 138 -7.20 -17.72 -26.07
C GLN A 138 -8.41 -17.17 -25.32
N HIS A 139 -9.37 -18.05 -25.04
CA HIS A 139 -10.55 -17.69 -24.26
C HIS A 139 -10.15 -17.49 -22.80
N VAL A 140 -10.56 -16.36 -22.19
CA VAL A 140 -10.20 -15.99 -20.83
C VAL A 140 -10.56 -17.06 -19.79
N GLY A 141 -11.66 -17.79 -19.97
CA GLY A 141 -12.08 -18.88 -19.07
C GLY A 141 -11.14 -20.10 -19.07
N ASN A 142 -10.26 -20.26 -20.08
CA ASN A 142 -9.25 -21.32 -20.09
C ASN A 142 -8.05 -21.00 -19.20
N LEU A 143 -7.79 -19.72 -18.97
CA LEU A 143 -6.67 -19.21 -18.18
C LEU A 143 -7.11 -18.90 -16.75
N VAL A 144 -8.24 -18.25 -16.56
CA VAL A 144 -8.84 -17.97 -15.25
C VAL A 144 -9.81 -19.10 -14.90
N ARG A 145 -9.27 -20.17 -14.31
CA ARG A 145 -10.03 -21.43 -14.06
C ARG A 145 -10.79 -21.45 -12.74
N GLU A 146 -10.84 -20.33 -12.03
CA GLU A 146 -11.52 -20.30 -10.73
C GLU A 146 -13.04 -20.43 -10.89
N PRO A 147 -13.70 -21.35 -10.13
CA PRO A 147 -15.15 -21.59 -10.26
C PRO A 147 -16.00 -20.33 -10.11
N ALA A 148 -15.58 -19.42 -9.21
CA ALA A 148 -16.26 -18.15 -8.98
C ALA A 148 -16.22 -17.26 -10.23
N PHE A 149 -15.11 -17.23 -10.96
CA PHE A 149 -15.01 -16.50 -12.23
C PHE A 149 -15.87 -17.14 -13.33
N SER A 150 -15.83 -18.46 -13.45
CA SER A 150 -16.64 -19.18 -14.46
C SER A 150 -18.14 -18.93 -14.26
N ALA A 151 -18.62 -18.98 -13.03
CA ALA A 151 -20.02 -18.68 -12.68
C ALA A 151 -20.37 -17.21 -12.97
N TYR A 152 -19.48 -16.29 -12.61
CA TYR A 152 -19.63 -14.86 -12.86
C TYR A 152 -19.69 -14.54 -14.36
N TYR A 153 -18.78 -15.11 -15.15
CA TYR A 153 -18.73 -14.94 -16.60
C TYR A 153 -19.99 -15.50 -17.29
N ALA A 154 -20.46 -16.68 -16.85
CA ALA A 154 -21.66 -17.32 -17.40
C ALA A 154 -22.95 -16.57 -17.03
N SER A 155 -23.00 -15.87 -15.91
CA SER A 155 -24.21 -15.15 -15.45
C SER A 155 -24.61 -13.99 -16.34
N LYS A 156 -23.68 -13.45 -17.14
CA LYS A 156 -23.83 -12.24 -17.98
C LYS A 156 -24.27 -11.01 -17.19
N ASN A 157 -24.33 -11.09 -15.86
CA ASN A 157 -24.59 -9.95 -14.98
C ASN A 157 -23.26 -9.51 -14.36
N HIS A 158 -22.69 -8.43 -14.87
CA HIS A 158 -21.38 -7.90 -14.47
C HIS A 158 -21.50 -6.59 -13.67
N GLU A 159 -22.67 -6.29 -13.12
CA GLU A 159 -22.87 -5.09 -12.26
C GLU A 159 -22.01 -5.14 -10.98
N ARG A 160 -21.73 -6.33 -10.49
CA ARG A 160 -20.93 -6.54 -9.28
C ARG A 160 -19.58 -7.16 -9.61
N GLU A 161 -18.58 -6.80 -8.82
CA GLU A 161 -17.26 -7.44 -8.88
C GLU A 161 -17.29 -8.88 -8.33
N VAL A 162 -16.44 -9.74 -8.86
CA VAL A 162 -16.18 -11.07 -8.32
C VAL A 162 -14.81 -11.09 -7.64
N LYS A 163 -14.73 -11.73 -6.47
CA LYS A 163 -13.47 -11.89 -5.73
C LYS A 163 -12.85 -13.24 -6.07
N LEU A 164 -11.60 -13.20 -6.50
CA LEU A 164 -10.84 -14.37 -6.94
C LEU A 164 -9.55 -14.52 -6.13
N ILE A 165 -8.97 -15.71 -6.22
CA ILE A 165 -7.63 -15.97 -5.71
C ILE A 165 -6.64 -15.75 -6.87
N GLY A 166 -5.63 -14.92 -6.66
CA GLY A 166 -4.58 -14.65 -7.65
C GLY A 166 -3.68 -15.87 -7.87
N ARG A 167 -3.01 -15.94 -9.04
CA ARG A 167 -2.18 -17.09 -9.40
C ARG A 167 -1.00 -17.33 -8.45
N HIS A 168 -0.39 -16.28 -7.96
CA HIS A 168 0.75 -16.37 -7.04
C HIS A 168 0.36 -16.54 -5.57
N ASN A 169 -0.89 -16.98 -5.32
CA ASN A 169 -1.38 -17.22 -3.97
C ASN A 169 -0.64 -18.40 -3.31
N THR A 170 -0.05 -18.12 -2.16
CA THR A 170 0.53 -19.13 -1.27
C THR A 170 0.01 -18.93 0.16
N PRO A 171 0.07 -19.93 1.04
CA PRO A 171 -0.30 -19.73 2.45
C PRO A 171 0.49 -18.61 3.14
N ALA A 172 1.75 -18.38 2.73
CA ALA A 172 2.60 -17.32 3.25
C ALA A 172 2.32 -15.95 2.61
N HIS A 173 1.89 -15.94 1.35
CA HIS A 173 1.58 -14.71 0.59
C HIS A 173 0.23 -14.90 -0.11
N PRO A 174 -0.89 -14.72 0.62
CA PRO A 174 -2.21 -14.82 0.03
C PRO A 174 -2.45 -13.64 -0.92
N VAL A 175 -2.92 -13.92 -2.14
CA VAL A 175 -3.27 -12.89 -3.13
C VAL A 175 -4.75 -12.98 -3.43
N LYS A 176 -5.48 -11.88 -3.17
CA LYS A 176 -6.92 -11.75 -3.48
C LYS A 176 -7.14 -10.64 -4.50
N LEU A 177 -7.84 -10.98 -5.56
CA LEU A 177 -8.18 -10.08 -6.65
C LEU A 177 -9.67 -9.77 -6.64
N SER A 178 -10.02 -8.53 -6.93
CA SER A 178 -11.36 -8.13 -7.35
C SER A 178 -11.36 -7.99 -8.87
N VAL A 179 -12.30 -8.64 -9.55
CA VAL A 179 -12.43 -8.64 -11.00
C VAL A 179 -13.81 -8.16 -11.41
N GLN A 180 -13.87 -7.26 -12.37
CA GLN A 180 -15.11 -6.76 -12.96
C GLN A 180 -15.00 -6.68 -14.47
N LEU A 181 -16.10 -7.07 -15.17
CA LEU A 181 -16.25 -6.98 -16.61
C LEU A 181 -17.13 -5.79 -16.97
N HIS A 182 -16.69 -4.99 -17.95
CA HIS A 182 -17.42 -3.86 -18.47
C HIS A 182 -17.59 -4.02 -19.99
N PRO A 183 -18.81 -4.00 -20.51
CA PRO A 183 -19.02 -4.04 -21.95
C PRO A 183 -18.56 -2.72 -22.59
N TYR A 184 -17.91 -2.80 -23.77
CA TYR A 184 -17.59 -1.65 -24.59
C TYR A 184 -17.70 -1.98 -26.08
N GLY A 185 -17.82 -0.93 -26.91
CA GLY A 185 -17.89 -1.08 -28.36
C GLY A 185 -18.95 -2.09 -28.84
N ASN A 186 -18.64 -2.85 -29.88
CA ASN A 186 -19.54 -3.81 -30.52
C ASN A 186 -19.44 -5.20 -29.87
N GLY A 187 -19.79 -5.33 -28.59
CA GLY A 187 -19.80 -6.62 -27.88
C GLY A 187 -18.45 -7.02 -27.25
N HIS A 188 -17.44 -6.17 -27.32
CA HIS A 188 -16.17 -6.36 -26.61
C HIS A 188 -16.36 -6.16 -25.11
N GLN A 189 -15.44 -6.70 -24.32
CA GLN A 189 -15.46 -6.59 -22.87
C GLN A 189 -14.11 -6.12 -22.34
N LEU A 190 -14.14 -5.17 -21.43
CA LEU A 190 -13.00 -4.73 -20.64
C LEU A 190 -13.04 -5.45 -19.29
N MET A 191 -12.05 -6.28 -19.00
CA MET A 191 -11.88 -6.90 -17.69
C MET A 191 -10.87 -6.12 -16.88
N LEU A 192 -11.31 -5.61 -15.73
CA LEU A 192 -10.46 -4.94 -14.75
C LEU A 192 -10.18 -5.88 -13.59
N SER A 193 -8.94 -5.96 -13.16
CA SER A 193 -8.53 -6.69 -11.95
C SER A 193 -7.75 -5.79 -11.01
N ARG A 194 -8.05 -5.85 -9.73
CA ARG A 194 -7.39 -5.08 -8.69
C ARG A 194 -6.96 -6.00 -7.56
N ASP A 195 -5.73 -5.85 -7.08
CA ASP A 195 -5.29 -6.50 -5.86
C ASP A 195 -6.00 -5.86 -4.65
N ILE A 196 -6.77 -6.68 -3.96
CA ILE A 196 -7.51 -6.33 -2.74
C ILE A 196 -6.99 -7.09 -1.52
N THR A 197 -5.79 -7.65 -1.59
CA THR A 197 -5.23 -8.51 -0.54
C THR A 197 -5.18 -7.78 0.80
N ALA A 198 -4.62 -6.59 0.84
CA ALA A 198 -4.53 -5.78 2.06
C ALA A 198 -5.92 -5.44 2.63
N LEU A 199 -6.87 -5.06 1.76
CA LEU A 199 -8.25 -4.77 2.17
C LEU A 199 -8.95 -6.02 2.73
N ALA A 200 -8.81 -7.15 2.04
CA ALA A 200 -9.42 -8.42 2.47
C ALA A 200 -8.82 -8.96 3.76
N GLN A 201 -7.52 -8.74 3.98
CA GLN A 201 -6.85 -9.07 5.25
C GLN A 201 -7.35 -8.17 6.39
N ALA A 202 -7.47 -6.87 6.16
CA ALA A 202 -8.02 -5.94 7.15
C ALA A 202 -9.46 -6.30 7.54
N ASP A 203 -10.31 -6.63 6.55
CA ASP A 203 -11.69 -7.08 6.79
C ASP A 203 -11.76 -8.42 7.54
N ALA A 204 -10.86 -9.35 7.25
CA ALA A 204 -10.77 -10.61 7.98
C ALA A 204 -10.36 -10.38 9.44
N MET A 205 -9.28 -9.59 9.66
CA MET A 205 -8.82 -9.23 11.00
C MET A 205 -9.92 -8.54 11.82
N ARG A 206 -10.70 -7.65 11.18
CA ARG A 206 -11.82 -6.98 11.87
C ARG A 206 -12.93 -7.97 12.27
N ARG A 207 -13.29 -8.90 11.39
CA ARG A 207 -14.30 -9.93 11.71
C ARG A 207 -13.83 -10.87 12.83
N ASP A 208 -12.58 -11.32 12.75
CA ASP A 208 -11.97 -12.19 13.76
C ASP A 208 -11.88 -11.47 15.12
N PHE A 209 -11.57 -10.16 15.11
CA PHE A 209 -11.57 -9.33 16.30
C PHE A 209 -12.96 -9.31 16.98
N VAL A 210 -14.03 -9.00 16.24
CA VAL A 210 -15.40 -8.97 16.79
C VAL A 210 -15.83 -10.34 17.32
N ALA A 211 -15.52 -11.40 16.59
CA ALA A 211 -15.82 -12.78 17.02
C ALA A 211 -15.08 -13.12 18.32
N ASN A 212 -13.78 -12.84 18.42
CA ASN A 212 -12.97 -13.11 19.60
C ASN A 212 -13.41 -12.29 20.80
N VAL A 213 -13.72 -11.00 20.64
CA VAL A 213 -14.29 -10.15 21.70
C VAL A 213 -15.57 -10.77 22.24
N SER A 214 -16.47 -11.19 21.36
CA SER A 214 -17.74 -11.82 21.75
C SER A 214 -17.51 -13.10 22.55
N HIS A 215 -16.56 -13.94 22.16
CA HIS A 215 -16.21 -15.15 22.88
C HIS A 215 -15.56 -14.88 24.24
N GLU A 216 -14.60 -13.93 24.31
CA GLU A 216 -13.90 -13.60 25.56
C GLU A 216 -14.80 -12.89 26.59
N ILE A 217 -15.87 -12.21 26.15
CA ILE A 217 -16.89 -11.65 27.06
C ILE A 217 -17.92 -12.71 27.47
N ARG A 218 -18.37 -13.58 26.57
CA ARG A 218 -19.40 -14.59 26.86
C ARG A 218 -18.95 -15.59 27.92
N THR A 219 -17.71 -16.04 27.88
CA THR A 219 -17.18 -17.06 28.80
C THR A 219 -17.28 -16.62 30.28
N PRO A 220 -16.69 -15.48 30.71
CA PRO A 220 -16.81 -15.04 32.10
C PRO A 220 -18.26 -14.73 32.51
N LEU A 221 -19.06 -14.20 31.58
CA LEU A 221 -20.47 -13.89 31.84
C LEU A 221 -21.28 -15.17 32.14
N THR A 222 -21.04 -16.24 31.38
CA THR A 222 -21.70 -17.55 31.64
C THR A 222 -21.27 -18.10 32.98
N VAL A 223 -19.99 -17.98 33.35
CA VAL A 223 -19.48 -18.43 34.66
C VAL A 223 -20.13 -17.65 35.81
N LEU A 224 -20.21 -16.31 35.68
CA LEU A 224 -20.89 -15.44 36.64
C LEU A 224 -22.36 -15.83 36.79
N ALA A 225 -23.09 -16.04 35.70
CA ALA A 225 -24.48 -16.45 35.72
C ALA A 225 -24.66 -17.79 36.45
N GLY A 226 -23.77 -18.78 36.20
CA GLY A 226 -23.79 -20.07 36.88
C GLY A 226 -23.51 -19.94 38.38
N PHE A 227 -22.60 -19.07 38.82
CA PHE A 227 -22.34 -18.82 40.24
C PHE A 227 -23.55 -18.13 40.92
N VAL A 228 -24.21 -17.18 40.25
CA VAL A 228 -25.43 -16.54 40.76
C VAL A 228 -26.54 -17.59 40.92
N GLU A 229 -26.76 -18.46 39.93
CA GLU A 229 -27.75 -19.54 39.99
C GLU A 229 -27.44 -20.51 41.13
N THR A 230 -26.16 -20.87 41.32
CA THR A 230 -25.71 -21.74 42.43
C THR A 230 -25.98 -21.10 43.80
N LEU A 231 -25.64 -19.80 43.95
CA LEU A 231 -25.88 -19.06 45.19
C LEU A 231 -27.38 -18.89 45.52
N GLN A 232 -28.23 -18.86 44.50
CA GLN A 232 -29.69 -18.75 44.66
C GLN A 232 -30.38 -20.07 44.93
N SER A 233 -29.89 -21.18 44.34
CA SER A 233 -30.62 -22.47 44.27
C SER A 233 -30.15 -23.48 45.30
N LEU A 234 -28.93 -23.34 45.84
CA LEU A 234 -28.35 -24.33 46.78
C LEU A 234 -28.19 -23.77 48.18
N PRO A 235 -28.45 -24.56 49.22
CA PRO A 235 -28.10 -24.22 50.60
C PRO A 235 -26.60 -24.40 50.79
N LEU A 236 -25.86 -23.29 50.78
CA LEU A 236 -24.40 -23.24 50.88
C LEU A 236 -23.96 -22.83 52.30
N SER A 237 -22.86 -23.39 52.77
CA SER A 237 -22.15 -22.88 53.96
C SER A 237 -21.59 -21.46 53.71
N GLU A 238 -21.29 -20.72 54.79
CA GLU A 238 -20.67 -19.41 54.68
C GLU A 238 -19.31 -19.45 53.97
N GLU A 239 -18.53 -20.53 54.16
CA GLU A 239 -17.23 -20.71 53.50
C GLU A 239 -17.41 -20.94 51.99
N GLU A 240 -18.36 -21.77 51.58
CA GLU A 240 -18.69 -22.01 50.17
C GLU A 240 -19.21 -20.72 49.51
N ARG A 241 -20.08 -19.99 50.20
CA ARG A 241 -20.60 -18.71 49.72
C ARG A 241 -19.48 -17.72 49.51
N ALA A 242 -18.56 -17.56 50.49
CA ALA A 242 -17.40 -16.68 50.37
C ALA A 242 -16.52 -17.06 49.17
N LYS A 243 -16.27 -18.38 48.97
CA LYS A 243 -15.50 -18.87 47.81
C LYS A 243 -16.16 -18.54 46.49
N TYR A 244 -17.47 -18.72 46.32
CA TYR A 244 -18.16 -18.34 45.08
C TYR A 244 -18.12 -16.82 44.82
N LEU A 245 -18.28 -16.01 45.86
CA LEU A 245 -18.17 -14.54 45.75
C LEU A 245 -16.77 -14.12 45.33
N ASP A 246 -15.71 -14.72 45.87
CA ASP A 246 -14.32 -14.45 45.47
C ASP A 246 -14.07 -14.85 44.01
N MET A 247 -14.57 -15.99 43.57
CA MET A 247 -14.51 -16.41 42.16
C MET A 247 -15.28 -15.45 41.27
N MET A 248 -16.41 -14.91 41.69
CA MET A 248 -17.16 -13.88 40.94
C MET A 248 -16.38 -12.57 40.86
N ALA A 249 -15.76 -12.13 41.97
CA ALA A 249 -14.92 -10.96 41.98
C ALA A 249 -13.76 -11.09 40.98
N THR A 250 -13.07 -12.24 40.98
CA THR A 250 -12.01 -12.57 40.01
C THR A 250 -12.47 -12.50 38.56
N GLN A 251 -13.68 -13.02 38.24
CA GLN A 251 -14.22 -12.92 36.88
C GLN A 251 -14.62 -11.50 36.50
N SER A 252 -15.12 -10.69 37.45
CA SER A 252 -15.46 -9.29 37.24
C SER A 252 -14.20 -8.47 36.92
N ASP A 253 -13.12 -8.62 37.68
CA ASP A 253 -11.84 -7.94 37.47
C ASP A 253 -11.22 -8.31 36.12
N ARG A 254 -11.34 -9.58 35.73
CA ARG A 254 -10.90 -10.01 34.40
C ARG A 254 -11.71 -9.35 33.30
N MET A 255 -13.05 -9.25 33.43
CA MET A 255 -13.87 -8.52 32.44
C MET A 255 -13.51 -7.05 32.37
N GLN A 256 -13.27 -6.41 33.53
CA GLN A 256 -12.85 -5.00 33.60
C GLN A 256 -11.52 -4.79 32.85
N THR A 257 -10.54 -5.67 33.05
CA THR A 257 -9.25 -5.64 32.35
C THR A 257 -9.46 -5.78 30.83
N LEU A 258 -10.29 -6.73 30.41
CA LEU A 258 -10.60 -6.92 28.99
C LEU A 258 -11.23 -5.68 28.35
N VAL A 259 -12.20 -5.06 29.03
CA VAL A 259 -12.85 -3.83 28.54
C VAL A 259 -11.84 -2.66 28.46
N ASN A 260 -10.98 -2.50 29.46
CA ASN A 260 -9.95 -1.47 29.46
C ASN A 260 -8.93 -1.67 28.31
N ASP A 261 -8.51 -2.89 28.06
CA ASP A 261 -7.62 -3.23 26.95
C ASP A 261 -8.29 -2.93 25.59
N LEU A 262 -9.59 -3.27 25.43
CA LEU A 262 -10.36 -2.96 24.23
C LEU A 262 -10.49 -1.46 24.00
N LEU A 263 -10.79 -0.68 25.05
CA LEU A 263 -10.88 0.78 24.97
C LEU A 263 -9.52 1.40 24.63
N THR A 264 -8.44 0.87 25.20
CA THR A 264 -7.07 1.32 24.91
C THR A 264 -6.74 1.05 23.44
N LEU A 265 -7.00 -0.16 22.94
CA LEU A 265 -6.76 -0.52 21.55
C LEU A 265 -7.60 0.36 20.60
N SER A 266 -8.88 0.55 20.91
CA SER A 266 -9.78 1.41 20.11
C SER A 266 -9.29 2.86 20.03
N ARG A 267 -8.80 3.41 21.15
CA ARG A 267 -8.21 4.77 21.19
C ARG A 267 -6.93 4.85 20.35
N LEU A 268 -6.04 3.85 20.47
CA LEU A 268 -4.81 3.79 19.68
C LEU A 268 -5.09 3.77 18.18
N GLU A 269 -6.14 3.08 17.72
CA GLU A 269 -6.53 3.00 16.32
C GLU A 269 -7.20 4.27 15.79
N GLY A 270 -7.98 4.94 16.64
CA GLY A 270 -8.77 6.11 16.24
C GLY A 270 -8.08 7.45 16.46
N SER A 271 -6.97 7.49 17.21
CA SER A 271 -6.30 8.75 17.55
C SER A 271 -5.21 9.11 16.54
N PRO A 272 -4.94 10.40 16.31
CA PRO A 272 -3.79 10.84 15.51
C PRO A 272 -2.48 10.33 16.12
N LEU A 273 -1.43 10.23 15.30
CA LEU A 273 -0.10 9.83 15.77
C LEU A 273 0.42 10.80 16.84
N PRO A 274 1.06 10.30 17.91
CA PRO A 274 1.60 11.17 18.95
C PRO A 274 2.66 12.10 18.37
N GLY A 275 2.52 13.39 18.68
CA GLY A 275 3.47 14.42 18.26
C GLY A 275 4.86 14.21 18.86
N ALA A 276 5.87 14.87 18.28
CA ALA A 276 7.24 14.88 18.80
C ALA A 276 7.47 16.01 19.85
N GLY A 277 6.41 16.69 20.29
CA GLY A 277 6.51 17.87 21.14
C GLY A 277 6.59 17.61 22.65
N GLU A 278 5.95 16.56 23.14
CA GLU A 278 5.85 16.26 24.56
C GLU A 278 6.99 15.33 25.01
N ALA A 279 7.81 15.78 25.93
CA ALA A 279 8.87 14.97 26.53
C ALA A 279 8.27 14.10 27.64
N ILE A 280 8.64 12.83 27.66
CA ILE A 280 8.18 11.84 28.63
C ILE A 280 9.31 11.57 29.61
N ASP A 281 9.09 11.87 30.89
CA ASP A 281 10.00 11.53 31.97
C ASP A 281 10.04 10.00 32.16
N LEU A 282 11.07 9.39 31.56
CA LEU A 282 11.27 7.92 31.65
C LEU A 282 11.59 7.48 33.08
N ARG A 283 12.14 8.33 33.93
CA ARG A 283 12.42 8.01 35.34
C ARG A 283 11.11 7.84 36.12
N ALA A 284 10.20 8.80 36.00
CA ALA A 284 8.89 8.71 36.62
C ALA A 284 8.10 7.51 36.13
N LEU A 285 8.12 7.29 34.82
CA LEU A 285 7.47 6.14 34.18
C LEU A 285 8.01 4.81 34.71
N MET A 286 9.33 4.64 34.78
CA MET A 286 9.95 3.40 35.30
C MET A 286 9.63 3.17 36.75
N THR A 287 9.67 4.21 37.60
CA THR A 287 9.31 4.12 39.04
C THR A 287 7.88 3.61 39.21
N GLN A 288 6.94 4.11 38.41
CA GLN A 288 5.55 3.68 38.48
C GLN A 288 5.39 2.22 38.00
N CYS A 289 5.99 1.85 36.87
CA CYS A 289 5.93 0.47 36.36
C CYS A 289 6.62 -0.53 37.32
N GLU A 290 7.70 -0.14 37.97
CA GLU A 290 8.35 -0.93 39.00
C GLU A 290 7.42 -1.19 40.20
N ALA A 291 6.74 -0.15 40.71
CA ALA A 291 5.79 -0.31 41.80
C ALA A 291 4.65 -1.23 41.45
N GLU A 292 4.07 -1.08 40.24
CA GLU A 292 3.02 -1.95 39.70
C GLU A 292 3.50 -3.42 39.60
N ALA A 293 4.68 -3.65 39.01
CA ALA A 293 5.25 -5.00 38.84
C ALA A 293 5.56 -5.68 40.19
N ARG A 294 6.14 -4.95 41.15
CA ARG A 294 6.40 -5.46 42.51
C ARG A 294 5.10 -5.80 43.25
N GLY A 295 4.08 -4.95 43.16
CA GLY A 295 2.75 -5.20 43.72
C GLY A 295 2.13 -6.50 43.13
N LEU A 296 2.18 -6.67 41.82
CA LEU A 296 1.68 -7.88 41.15
C LEU A 296 2.48 -9.13 41.55
N SER A 297 3.82 -9.05 41.63
CA SER A 297 4.69 -10.14 42.04
C SER A 297 4.37 -10.63 43.46
N ASN A 298 4.17 -9.69 44.40
CA ASN A 298 3.81 -10.00 45.78
C ASN A 298 2.43 -10.68 45.91
N LEU A 299 1.49 -10.30 45.03
CA LEU A 299 0.16 -10.94 44.99
C LEU A 299 0.23 -12.38 44.43
N MET A 300 1.07 -12.61 43.41
CA MET A 300 1.17 -13.92 42.77
C MET A 300 2.09 -14.89 43.53
N HIS A 301 3.07 -14.40 44.25
CA HIS A 301 4.07 -15.16 45.00
C HIS A 301 4.17 -14.58 46.43
N PRO A 302 3.23 -14.97 47.34
CA PRO A 302 3.25 -14.56 48.75
C PRO A 302 4.56 -14.96 49.43
N ALA A 303 4.85 -14.36 50.57
CA ALA A 303 6.15 -14.47 51.27
C ALA A 303 6.57 -15.88 51.67
N ASP A 304 5.62 -16.82 51.74
CA ASP A 304 5.87 -18.24 52.03
C ASP A 304 6.40 -19.05 50.84
N GLU A 305 6.35 -18.48 49.61
CA GLU A 305 6.93 -19.05 48.41
C GLU A 305 8.24 -18.29 48.06
N ARG A 306 9.11 -18.89 47.22
CA ARG A 306 10.32 -18.21 46.77
C ARG A 306 9.93 -16.98 45.96
N PRO A 307 10.24 -15.73 46.44
CA PRO A 307 9.84 -14.52 45.72
C PRO A 307 10.61 -14.40 44.40
N GLN A 308 9.97 -13.77 43.42
CA GLN A 308 10.66 -13.38 42.17
C GLN A 308 11.68 -12.28 42.45
N THR A 309 12.78 -12.28 41.72
CA THR A 309 13.78 -11.19 41.77
C THR A 309 13.51 -10.20 40.65
N LEU A 310 13.03 -8.99 40.97
CA LEU A 310 12.82 -7.92 40.02
C LEU A 310 13.97 -6.91 40.07
N ARG A 311 14.69 -6.75 38.94
CA ARG A 311 15.80 -5.79 38.79
C ARG A 311 15.40 -4.73 37.76
N PHE A 312 15.28 -3.49 38.22
CA PHE A 312 15.09 -2.36 37.34
C PHE A 312 16.43 -1.62 37.21
N GLY A 313 16.86 -1.43 35.96
CA GLY A 313 18.12 -0.72 35.65
C GLY A 313 18.09 0.74 36.11
N ALA A 314 19.26 1.37 36.14
CA ALA A 314 19.36 2.79 36.45
C ALA A 314 18.48 3.64 35.52
N ALA A 315 17.97 4.75 36.05
CA ALA A 315 17.18 5.67 35.24
C ALA A 315 17.98 6.16 34.03
N PRO A 316 17.39 6.15 32.82
CA PRO A 316 18.10 6.57 31.61
C PRO A 316 18.47 8.07 31.69
N MET A 317 19.61 8.42 31.07
CA MET A 317 20.05 9.84 30.95
C MET A 317 19.46 10.50 29.69
N PHE A 318 18.30 10.04 29.24
CA PHE A 318 17.55 10.54 28.10
C PHE A 318 16.06 10.39 28.35
N ASP A 319 15.27 11.20 27.63
CA ASP A 319 13.81 11.15 27.61
C ASP A 319 13.33 10.75 26.24
N LEU A 320 12.07 10.29 26.13
CA LEU A 320 11.40 10.04 24.86
C LEU A 320 10.36 11.14 24.59
N THR A 321 10.05 11.35 23.33
CA THR A 321 8.94 12.21 22.91
C THR A 321 7.76 11.36 22.43
N GLY A 322 6.55 11.70 22.90
CA GLY A 322 5.34 10.98 22.52
C GLY A 322 4.23 11.08 23.57
N SER A 323 3.42 10.04 23.66
CA SER A 323 2.32 9.94 24.64
C SER A 323 2.76 9.13 25.87
N ALA A 324 2.84 9.78 27.02
CA ALA A 324 3.22 9.16 28.29
C ALA A 324 2.28 8.00 28.66
N ASN A 325 0.97 8.16 28.45
CA ASN A 325 -0.02 7.12 28.74
C ASN A 325 0.13 5.88 27.85
N GLU A 326 0.43 6.08 26.56
CA GLU A 326 0.65 4.99 25.62
C GLU A 326 1.92 4.21 26.01
N LEU A 327 3.03 4.90 26.25
CA LEU A 327 4.29 4.26 26.67
C LEU A 327 4.15 3.54 28.01
N ARG A 328 3.46 4.13 28.98
CA ARG A 328 3.18 3.48 30.26
C ARG A 328 2.41 2.18 30.05
N SER A 329 1.35 2.19 29.25
CA SER A 329 0.58 0.99 28.93
C SER A 329 1.45 -0.10 28.30
N ALA A 330 2.35 0.27 27.37
CA ALA A 330 3.26 -0.69 26.74
C ALA A 330 4.27 -1.29 27.71
N VAL A 331 4.90 -0.46 28.54
CA VAL A 331 5.88 -0.92 29.55
C VAL A 331 5.21 -1.79 30.61
N SER A 332 4.06 -1.36 31.17
CA SER A 332 3.30 -2.15 32.15
C SER A 332 2.85 -3.49 31.56
N ASN A 333 2.43 -3.54 30.30
CA ASN A 333 2.07 -4.81 29.64
C ASN A 333 3.26 -5.77 29.55
N LEU A 334 4.46 -5.30 29.21
CA LEU A 334 5.65 -6.15 29.14
C LEU A 334 6.08 -6.63 30.53
N THR A 335 6.14 -5.73 31.52
CA THR A 335 6.56 -6.06 32.90
C THR A 335 5.58 -6.99 33.56
N ASN A 336 4.26 -6.75 33.41
CA ASN A 336 3.24 -7.61 33.96
C ASN A 336 3.23 -9.01 33.29
N ASN A 337 3.51 -9.10 32.02
CA ASN A 337 3.70 -10.38 31.35
C ASN A 337 4.91 -11.12 31.92
N ALA A 338 6.05 -10.47 32.09
CA ALA A 338 7.24 -11.06 32.70
C ALA A 338 6.92 -11.60 34.11
N VAL A 339 6.22 -10.83 34.95
CA VAL A 339 5.80 -11.28 36.30
C VAL A 339 4.86 -12.49 36.24
N ARG A 340 3.88 -12.49 35.35
CA ARG A 340 2.88 -13.56 35.24
C ARG A 340 3.46 -14.88 34.75
N TYR A 341 4.46 -14.85 33.87
CA TYR A 341 5.02 -16.05 33.24
C TYR A 341 6.32 -16.53 33.86
N THR A 342 6.94 -15.75 34.74
CA THR A 342 8.11 -16.18 35.50
C THR A 342 7.70 -16.91 36.77
N PRO A 343 8.19 -18.14 37.02
CA PRO A 343 7.86 -18.85 38.27
C PRO A 343 8.52 -18.19 39.49
N GLY A 344 8.07 -18.56 40.67
CA GLY A 344 8.69 -18.15 41.94
C GLY A 344 10.19 -18.50 41.99
N GLY A 345 11.01 -17.58 42.47
CA GLY A 345 12.48 -17.65 42.45
C GLY A 345 13.15 -17.25 41.13
N GLY A 346 12.34 -16.95 40.09
CA GLY A 346 12.87 -16.48 38.80
C GLY A 346 13.34 -15.02 38.83
N LEU A 347 14.04 -14.63 37.79
CA LEU A 347 14.63 -13.30 37.58
C LEU A 347 13.90 -12.56 36.47
N ILE A 348 13.58 -11.28 36.72
CA ILE A 348 13.02 -10.35 35.75
C ILE A 348 13.89 -9.11 35.75
N GLU A 349 14.40 -8.71 34.59
CA GLU A 349 15.24 -7.53 34.40
C GLU A 349 14.61 -6.57 33.41
N VAL A 350 14.53 -5.29 33.79
CA VAL A 350 13.95 -4.21 32.98
C VAL A 350 14.95 -3.08 32.87
N GLN A 351 15.37 -2.74 31.66
CA GLN A 351 16.39 -1.71 31.45
C GLN A 351 16.20 -0.91 30.15
N TRP A 352 16.55 0.37 30.21
CA TRP A 352 16.70 1.21 29.02
C TRP A 352 18.12 1.21 28.52
N GLN A 353 18.28 1.17 27.21
CA GLN A 353 19.57 1.21 26.54
C GLN A 353 19.56 2.27 25.44
N ARG A 354 20.68 2.98 25.26
CA ARG A 354 20.91 3.82 24.10
C ARG A 354 21.45 2.97 22.96
N LEU A 355 20.87 3.12 21.77
CA LEU A 355 21.33 2.43 20.58
C LEU A 355 22.47 3.20 19.90
N PRO A 356 23.38 2.51 19.14
CA PRO A 356 24.51 3.18 18.46
C PRO A 356 24.06 4.20 17.41
N ASP A 357 22.89 4.05 16.81
CA ASP A 357 22.30 4.98 15.85
C ASP A 357 21.68 6.22 16.48
N GLY A 358 21.72 6.31 17.84
CA GLY A 358 21.10 7.37 18.61
C GLY A 358 19.66 7.09 19.04
N GLY A 359 19.07 5.97 18.66
CA GLY A 359 17.78 5.49 19.15
C GLY A 359 17.80 5.04 20.60
N ALA A 360 16.66 4.58 21.11
CA ALA A 360 16.52 4.02 22.45
C ALA A 360 15.82 2.67 22.39
N ARG A 361 16.17 1.79 23.35
CA ARG A 361 15.57 0.49 23.50
C ARG A 361 15.21 0.22 24.95
N LEU A 362 13.95 -0.15 25.23
CA LEU A 362 13.57 -0.79 26.48
C LEU A 362 13.71 -2.30 26.31
N VAL A 363 14.36 -2.97 27.24
CA VAL A 363 14.49 -4.42 27.25
C VAL A 363 13.87 -4.97 28.53
N VAL A 364 12.97 -5.93 28.39
CA VAL A 364 12.41 -6.72 29.50
C VAL A 364 12.85 -8.18 29.27
N THR A 365 13.63 -8.72 30.20
CA THR A 365 14.13 -10.09 30.16
C THR A 365 13.51 -10.87 31.32
N ASP A 366 13.01 -12.05 31.05
CA ASP A 366 12.48 -12.97 32.04
C ASP A 366 13.18 -14.33 31.98
N SER A 367 13.26 -15.03 33.11
CA SER A 367 13.73 -16.40 33.22
C SER A 367 12.59 -17.43 33.27
N GLY A 368 11.50 -17.13 32.58
CA GLY A 368 10.33 -17.99 32.50
C GLY A 368 10.52 -19.25 31.64
N PRO A 369 9.46 -19.97 31.28
CA PRO A 369 9.55 -21.22 30.52
C PRO A 369 9.96 -21.02 29.05
N GLY A 370 10.07 -19.79 28.59
CA GLY A 370 10.33 -19.49 27.18
C GLY A 370 9.18 -19.82 26.26
N ILE A 371 9.33 -19.50 24.99
CA ILE A 371 8.28 -19.58 23.96
C ILE A 371 8.84 -20.33 22.74
N ALA A 372 8.07 -21.33 22.26
CA ALA A 372 8.48 -22.09 21.09
C ALA A 372 8.48 -21.21 19.82
N PRO A 373 9.47 -21.41 18.90
CA PRO A 373 9.67 -20.54 17.73
C PRO A 373 8.44 -20.34 16.84
N GLN A 374 7.59 -21.34 16.74
CA GLN A 374 6.36 -21.30 15.94
C GLN A 374 5.33 -20.27 16.42
N HIS A 375 5.41 -19.84 17.69
CA HIS A 375 4.50 -18.86 18.27
C HIS A 375 5.02 -17.43 18.18
N LEU A 376 6.35 -17.23 18.05
CA LEU A 376 6.97 -15.90 18.08
C LEU A 376 6.39 -14.90 17.07
N PRO A 377 6.18 -15.27 15.80
CA PRO A 377 5.63 -14.32 14.80
C PRO A 377 4.20 -13.88 15.12
N ARG A 378 3.47 -14.67 15.90
CA ARG A 378 2.05 -14.49 16.19
C ARG A 378 1.76 -13.79 17.51
N LEU A 379 2.74 -13.61 18.38
CA LEU A 379 2.55 -13.04 19.72
C LEU A 379 1.99 -11.62 19.73
N GLY A 380 2.23 -10.87 18.65
CA GLY A 380 1.65 -9.53 18.47
C GLY A 380 0.25 -9.52 17.85
N GLU A 381 -0.35 -10.68 17.54
CA GLU A 381 -1.72 -10.78 17.06
C GLU A 381 -2.72 -10.59 18.23
N ARG A 382 -3.87 -9.99 17.95
CA ARG A 382 -4.92 -9.76 18.94
C ARG A 382 -5.52 -11.10 19.41
N PHE A 383 -5.69 -11.26 20.73
CA PHE A 383 -6.22 -12.49 21.37
C PHE A 383 -5.37 -13.74 21.17
N TYR A 384 -4.14 -13.59 20.61
CA TYR A 384 -3.26 -14.73 20.47
C TYR A 384 -2.67 -15.14 21.83
N ARG A 385 -2.64 -16.43 22.08
CA ARG A 385 -2.13 -17.04 23.34
C ARG A 385 -1.51 -18.39 23.00
N VAL A 386 -0.33 -18.67 23.56
CA VAL A 386 0.39 -19.94 23.35
C VAL A 386 -0.38 -21.11 23.95
N ASP A 387 -0.93 -20.92 25.16
CA ASP A 387 -1.72 -21.92 25.87
C ASP A 387 -3.00 -21.27 26.44
N ARG A 388 -4.16 -21.73 25.96
CA ARG A 388 -5.46 -21.22 26.38
C ARG A 388 -5.88 -21.69 27.78
N SER A 389 -5.32 -22.83 28.29
CA SER A 389 -5.69 -23.38 29.58
C SER A 389 -4.94 -22.70 30.73
N ARG A 390 -3.61 -22.65 30.69
CA ARG A 390 -2.77 -22.01 31.70
C ARG A 390 -3.01 -20.49 31.78
N SER A 391 -3.26 -19.86 30.65
CA SER A 391 -3.45 -18.42 30.62
C SER A 391 -4.86 -17.98 31.04
N ARG A 392 -5.83 -18.91 31.23
CA ARG A 392 -7.08 -18.61 31.94
C ARG A 392 -6.88 -18.45 33.45
N GLU A 393 -5.98 -19.19 34.04
CA GLU A 393 -5.58 -19.07 35.45
C GLU A 393 -4.74 -17.78 35.70
N SER A 394 -3.87 -17.41 34.77
CA SER A 394 -3.05 -16.19 34.89
C SER A 394 -3.76 -14.88 34.49
N GLY A 395 -5.03 -14.92 34.04
CA GLY A 395 -5.86 -13.74 33.78
C GLY A 395 -5.47 -12.89 32.56
N GLY A 396 -4.65 -13.38 31.64
CA GLY A 396 -4.25 -12.64 30.44
C GLY A 396 -5.38 -12.50 29.41
N THR A 397 -5.55 -11.32 28.83
CA THR A 397 -6.56 -11.02 27.78
C THR A 397 -6.11 -11.41 26.38
N GLY A 398 -4.80 -11.58 26.15
CA GLY A 398 -4.20 -11.74 24.83
C GLY A 398 -4.18 -10.45 24.00
N LEU A 399 -4.45 -9.30 24.61
CA LEU A 399 -4.41 -7.99 23.97
C LEU A 399 -3.14 -7.18 24.33
N GLY A 400 -2.51 -7.45 25.46
CA GLY A 400 -1.39 -6.64 25.97
C GLY A 400 -0.23 -6.53 25.00
N LEU A 401 0.23 -7.63 24.36
CA LEU A 401 1.32 -7.56 23.36
C LEU A 401 0.88 -6.90 22.05
N ALA A 402 -0.38 -7.05 21.66
CA ALA A 402 -0.93 -6.32 20.52
C ALA A 402 -0.98 -4.81 20.79
N ILE A 403 -1.39 -4.39 21.98
CA ILE A 403 -1.35 -2.99 22.44
C ILE A 403 0.11 -2.49 22.42
N THR A 404 1.03 -3.25 23.00
CA THR A 404 2.46 -2.90 23.04
C THR A 404 3.04 -2.71 21.63
N LYS A 405 2.78 -3.63 20.71
CA LYS A 405 3.19 -3.53 19.30
C LYS A 405 2.62 -2.28 18.63
N HIS A 406 1.33 -2.01 18.86
CA HIS A 406 0.66 -0.85 18.26
C HIS A 406 1.22 0.47 18.79
N VAL A 407 1.48 0.54 20.11
CA VAL A 407 2.16 1.71 20.72
C VAL A 407 3.54 1.91 20.12
N ALA A 408 4.36 0.87 20.00
CA ALA A 408 5.68 0.97 19.35
C ALA A 408 5.56 1.57 17.95
N GLN A 409 4.67 1.02 17.10
CA GLN A 409 4.45 1.48 15.73
C GLN A 409 3.98 2.94 15.66
N ARG A 410 3.08 3.37 16.55
CA ARG A 410 2.62 4.78 16.63
C ARG A 410 3.74 5.76 16.96
N HIS A 411 4.75 5.29 17.70
CA HIS A 411 5.96 6.06 18.02
C HIS A 411 7.08 5.89 16.98
N GLY A 412 6.82 5.23 15.84
CA GLY A 412 7.79 4.99 14.78
C GLY A 412 8.83 3.92 15.12
N GLY A 413 8.56 3.14 16.18
CA GLY A 413 9.41 2.05 16.63
C GLY A 413 8.84 0.67 16.34
N GLU A 414 9.45 -0.36 16.93
CA GLU A 414 9.00 -1.75 16.78
C GLU A 414 9.14 -2.56 18.07
N LEU A 415 8.35 -3.65 18.17
CA LEU A 415 8.46 -4.66 19.21
C LEU A 415 9.25 -5.84 18.67
N GLN A 416 10.40 -6.14 19.26
CA GLN A 416 11.21 -7.32 18.99
C GLN A 416 11.04 -8.34 20.11
N ILE A 417 10.92 -9.63 19.73
CA ILE A 417 10.74 -10.72 20.67
C ILE A 417 11.77 -11.81 20.36
N ARG A 418 12.53 -12.20 21.37
CA ARG A 418 13.44 -13.34 21.33
C ARG A 418 13.15 -14.25 22.49
N SER A 419 13.04 -15.52 22.26
CA SER A 419 12.78 -16.50 23.31
C SER A 419 13.31 -17.87 22.94
N GLU A 420 13.74 -18.61 23.93
CA GLU A 420 14.18 -19.99 23.82
C GLU A 420 13.47 -20.82 24.90
N LEU A 421 12.92 -21.95 24.49
CA LEU A 421 12.17 -22.82 25.40
C LEU A 421 13.07 -23.31 26.55
N GLY A 422 12.65 -23.09 27.79
CA GLY A 422 13.39 -23.43 29.00
C GLY A 422 14.41 -22.37 29.47
N HIS A 423 14.66 -21.30 28.68
CA HIS A 423 15.65 -20.27 29.00
C HIS A 423 15.07 -18.87 29.23
N GLY A 424 13.74 -18.70 29.00
CA GLY A 424 13.06 -17.43 29.20
C GLY A 424 12.85 -16.64 27.92
N SER A 425 12.50 -15.35 28.08
CA SER A 425 12.17 -14.49 26.96
C SER A 425 12.78 -13.10 27.10
N ILE A 426 12.99 -12.46 25.96
CA ILE A 426 13.44 -11.07 25.86
C ILE A 426 12.45 -10.32 24.96
N PHE A 427 11.81 -9.32 25.55
CA PHE A 427 10.94 -8.39 24.84
C PHE A 427 11.62 -7.02 24.75
N ALA A 428 11.79 -6.48 23.56
CA ALA A 428 12.45 -5.19 23.36
C ALA A 428 11.54 -4.24 22.58
N LEU A 429 11.40 -3.01 23.09
CA LEU A 429 10.76 -1.90 22.37
C LEU A 429 11.84 -0.97 21.86
N GLU A 430 11.97 -0.85 20.57
CA GLU A 430 12.94 0.05 19.92
C GLU A 430 12.26 1.31 19.44
N PHE A 431 12.91 2.46 19.66
CA PHE A 431 12.44 3.78 19.24
C PHE A 431 13.52 4.48 18.43
N PRO A 432 13.15 5.16 17.33
CA PRO A 432 14.12 5.82 16.47
C PRO A 432 14.73 7.07 17.11
N PRO A 433 15.91 7.52 16.60
CA PRO A 433 16.62 8.70 17.16
C PRO A 433 15.79 9.97 17.26
N GLN A 434 14.82 10.15 16.35
CA GLN A 434 13.94 11.34 16.33
C GLN A 434 13.01 11.42 17.53
N ARG A 435 12.81 10.31 18.24
CA ARG A 435 12.01 10.24 19.46
C ARG A 435 12.83 10.43 20.74
N VAL A 436 14.15 10.47 20.65
CA VAL A 436 15.03 10.53 21.80
C VAL A 436 15.54 11.94 22.02
N ARG A 437 15.43 12.44 23.25
CA ARG A 437 15.94 13.74 23.69
C ARG A 437 16.89 13.58 24.87
N ALA A 438 17.74 14.58 25.12
CA ALA A 438 18.50 14.66 26.36
C ALA A 438 17.53 14.77 27.54
N ALA A 439 17.85 14.10 28.66
CA ALA A 439 17.00 14.15 29.85
C ALA A 439 16.81 15.59 30.31
N SER A 440 15.57 15.93 30.66
CA SER A 440 15.26 17.25 31.22
C SER A 440 15.91 17.39 32.60
N THR A 441 16.82 18.34 32.75
CA THR A 441 17.56 18.60 33.98
C THR A 441 16.69 19.31 35.07
N ALA A 442 15.38 19.30 34.92
CA ALA A 442 14.46 20.12 35.74
C ALA A 442 14.16 19.58 37.17
N ALA A 443 14.97 18.66 37.72
CA ALA A 443 14.73 18.14 39.08
C ALA A 443 15.98 17.95 39.96
N LEU A 444 16.94 18.85 39.87
CA LEU A 444 18.00 18.97 40.86
C LEU A 444 18.11 20.44 41.35
N VAL A 445 17.10 20.92 42.06
CA VAL A 445 17.28 22.04 43.01
C VAL A 445 17.39 21.41 44.39
N PRO A 446 18.61 21.29 44.96
CA PRO A 446 18.74 21.00 46.36
C PRO A 446 18.15 22.20 47.12
N GLY A 447 17.32 21.92 48.11
CA GLY A 447 16.68 22.93 48.95
C GLY A 447 17.66 24.01 49.34
N SER A 448 17.39 25.26 48.96
CA SER A 448 18.02 26.43 49.56
C SER A 448 17.56 26.52 51.00
N VAL A 449 18.45 26.13 51.90
CA VAL A 449 18.36 26.48 53.30
C VAL A 449 18.39 28.01 53.37
N ALA A 450 17.30 28.65 53.74
CA ALA A 450 17.25 30.06 54.08
C ALA A 450 18.11 30.28 55.33
N PRO A 451 19.04 31.24 55.33
CA PRO A 451 19.73 31.63 56.59
C PRO A 451 18.73 32.37 57.45
N ASN A 452 18.58 31.89 58.71
CA ASN A 452 18.02 32.65 59.81
C ASN A 452 18.74 33.99 59.90
N ALA A 453 18.04 35.10 59.78
CA ALA A 453 18.46 36.39 60.23
C ALA A 453 17.86 36.63 61.65
N GLU A 454 18.67 36.45 62.66
CA GLU A 454 18.49 37.08 63.92
C GLU A 454 18.86 38.56 63.77
N ALA A 455 17.98 39.47 64.16
CA ALA A 455 18.19 40.68 64.96
C ALA A 455 16.85 41.40 65.13
#